data_b73aa26af3a52733b63255bfb611622a
#
_entry.id   b73aa26af3a52733b63255bfb611622a
#
_cell.length_a   1.000
_cell.length_b   1.000
_cell.length_c   1.000
_cell.angle_alpha   90.00
_cell.angle_beta   90.00
_cell.angle_gamma   90.00
#
_symmetry.space_group_name_H-M   'P 1'
#
loop_
_entity.id
_entity.type
_entity.pdbx_description
1 polymer ?
#
loop_
_entity_poly.entity_id
_entity_poly.type
_entity_poly.pdbx_seq_one_letter_code
_entity_poly.pdbx_strand_id
1 'polypeptide(L)'
;KTFLVKNVLESLQKLALHHRKIIKNIPIILITGTNGKTTTKELMGSVLSQKFKILITEGNLNNHIGVPLTILKISKKHEIAVVEMGASKKGDIKELVEIALPNYGIITNIGKAHLEGFGNINTVKETKFELYDFIIKTKGEIIVNKDDKVLINYIPENIKKHTYGLKNANITGEV
;
A
#
# COMPACT_ATOMS: atom_id res chain seq x y z
N LYS A 1 3.78 23.75 21.77
CA LYS A 1 3.83 24.81 20.72
C LYS A 1 2.70 24.57 19.73
N THR A 2 1.95 25.59 19.39
CA THR A 2 0.87 25.55 18.39
C THR A 2 1.35 26.26 17.12
N PHE A 3 1.01 25.67 15.96
CA PHE A 3 1.31 26.26 14.66
C PHE A 3 -0.02 26.58 13.95
N LEU A 4 -0.17 27.80 13.48
CA LEU A 4 -1.31 28.20 12.65
C LEU A 4 -1.01 27.84 11.20
N VAL A 5 -1.91 27.10 10.56
CA VAL A 5 -1.79 26.66 9.16
C VAL A 5 -3.08 26.96 8.39
N LYS A 6 -2.98 27.21 7.08
CA LYS A 6 -4.15 27.48 6.22
C LYS A 6 -5.04 26.26 6.02
N ASN A 7 -4.44 25.07 5.90
CA ASN A 7 -5.15 23.80 5.71
C ASN A 7 -4.47 22.72 6.57
N VAL A 8 -5.21 22.22 7.55
CA VAL A 8 -4.68 21.23 8.52
C VAL A 8 -4.35 19.90 7.86
N LEU A 9 -5.24 19.40 6.98
CA LEU A 9 -5.03 18.11 6.30
C LEU A 9 -3.83 18.18 5.38
N GLU A 10 -3.75 19.20 4.54
CA GLU A 10 -2.61 19.38 3.63
C GLU A 10 -1.28 19.53 4.40
N SER A 11 -1.31 20.22 5.53
CA SER A 11 -0.11 20.40 6.37
C SER A 11 0.33 19.08 7.00
N LEU A 12 -0.61 18.25 7.46
CA LEU A 12 -0.34 16.90 7.97
C LEU A 12 0.29 16.01 6.88
N GLN A 13 -0.27 16.04 5.67
CA GLN A 13 0.21 15.25 4.54
C GLN A 13 1.62 15.69 4.10
N LYS A 14 1.86 16.99 4.01
CA LYS A 14 3.19 17.56 3.72
C LYS A 14 4.22 17.19 4.79
N LEU A 15 3.82 17.23 6.06
CA LEU A 15 4.69 16.83 7.18
C LEU A 15 5.05 15.33 7.07
N ALA A 16 4.06 14.47 6.78
CA ALA A 16 4.29 13.05 6.59
C ALA A 16 5.21 12.76 5.40
N LEU A 17 5.00 13.41 4.26
CA LEU A 17 5.87 13.30 3.09
C LEU A 17 7.30 13.76 3.40
N HIS A 18 7.46 14.88 4.11
CA HIS A 18 8.78 15.35 4.53
C HIS A 18 9.47 14.32 5.43
N HIS A 19 8.76 13.82 6.43
CA HIS A 19 9.26 12.76 7.31
C HIS A 19 9.64 11.51 6.54
N ARG A 20 8.80 11.06 5.57
CA ARG A 20 9.09 9.91 4.71
C ARG A 20 10.41 10.07 3.95
N LYS A 21 10.71 11.26 3.46
CA LYS A 21 11.98 11.56 2.77
C LYS A 21 13.18 11.45 3.70
N ILE A 22 13.03 11.78 4.99
CA ILE A 22 14.09 11.62 6.00
C ILE A 22 14.37 10.14 6.28
N ILE A 23 13.31 9.33 6.37
CA ILE A 23 13.40 7.88 6.66
C ILE A 23 13.45 7.02 5.40
N LYS A 24 13.91 7.55 4.27
CA LYS A 24 13.87 6.89 2.94
C LYS A 24 14.49 5.49 2.90
N ASN A 25 15.41 5.17 3.81
CA ASN A 25 16.10 3.89 3.88
C ASN A 25 15.23 2.78 4.51
N ILE A 26 14.10 3.12 5.15
CA ILE A 26 13.19 2.13 5.71
C ILE A 26 12.22 1.72 4.59
N PRO A 27 12.24 0.46 4.14
CA PRO A 27 11.33 0.00 3.10
C PRO A 27 9.89 0.01 3.60
N ILE A 28 8.99 0.42 2.71
CA ILE A 28 7.55 0.40 2.94
C ILE A 28 6.89 -0.58 1.98
N ILE A 29 6.17 -1.54 2.54
CA ILE A 29 5.24 -2.41 1.81
C ILE A 29 3.86 -1.78 1.92
N LEU A 30 3.25 -1.47 0.80
CA LEU A 30 1.93 -0.88 0.75
C LEU A 30 0.91 -1.91 0.28
N ILE A 31 -0.19 -2.03 1.02
CA ILE A 31 -1.27 -2.99 0.75
C ILE A 31 -2.56 -2.23 0.44
N THR A 32 -3.17 -2.54 -0.69
CA THR A 32 -4.55 -2.14 -1.02
C THR A 32 -5.33 -3.34 -1.56
N GLY A 33 -6.57 -3.14 -1.93
CA GLY A 33 -7.44 -4.15 -2.48
C GLY A 33 -8.89 -3.96 -2.04
N THR A 34 -9.78 -4.76 -2.55
CA THR A 34 -11.18 -4.71 -2.16
C THR A 34 -11.37 -5.37 -0.79
N ASN A 35 -10.97 -6.62 -0.66
CA ASN A 35 -11.09 -7.42 0.56
C ASN A 35 -9.72 -7.92 1.01
N GLY A 36 -9.60 -8.31 2.29
CA GLY A 36 -8.41 -8.98 2.83
C GLY A 36 -7.22 -8.06 3.11
N LYS A 37 -7.31 -6.76 2.94
CA LYS A 37 -6.23 -5.80 3.25
C LYS A 37 -5.73 -5.94 4.68
N THR A 38 -6.63 -5.79 5.65
CA THR A 38 -6.30 -5.84 7.07
C THR A 38 -5.78 -7.22 7.47
N THR A 39 -6.41 -8.30 6.99
CA THR A 39 -5.93 -9.66 7.24
C THR A 39 -4.51 -9.86 6.71
N THR A 40 -4.24 -9.44 5.47
CA THR A 40 -2.91 -9.54 4.88
C THR A 40 -1.89 -8.72 5.65
N LYS A 41 -2.24 -7.50 6.05
CA LYS A 41 -1.40 -6.61 6.88
C LYS A 41 -1.04 -7.29 8.22
N GLU A 42 -2.02 -7.83 8.92
CA GLU A 42 -1.80 -8.48 10.22
C GLU A 42 -0.94 -9.74 10.10
N LEU A 43 -1.21 -10.58 9.10
CA LEU A 43 -0.40 -11.79 8.84
C LEU A 43 1.04 -11.42 8.47
N MET A 44 1.25 -10.45 7.60
CA MET A 44 2.59 -9.96 7.27
C MET A 44 3.28 -9.36 8.49
N GLY A 45 2.54 -8.60 9.30
CA GLY A 45 3.03 -8.07 10.57
C GLY A 45 3.52 -9.16 11.50
N SER A 46 2.70 -10.18 11.71
CA SER A 46 3.04 -11.33 12.57
C SER A 46 4.29 -12.07 12.10
N VAL A 47 4.40 -12.34 10.80
CA VAL A 47 5.55 -13.06 10.23
C VAL A 47 6.82 -12.22 10.26
N LEU A 48 6.75 -10.97 9.78
CA LEU A 48 7.91 -10.10 9.70
C LEU A 48 8.47 -9.71 11.07
N SER A 49 7.62 -9.58 12.09
CA SER A 49 8.05 -9.26 13.47
C SER A 49 8.93 -10.33 14.12
N GLN A 50 8.93 -11.56 13.57
CA GLN A 50 9.84 -12.61 14.06
C GLN A 50 11.32 -12.29 13.79
N LYS A 51 11.59 -11.41 12.82
CA LYS A 51 12.96 -11.08 12.41
C LYS A 51 13.27 -9.58 12.43
N PHE A 52 12.29 -8.73 12.16
CA PHE A 52 12.48 -7.30 11.96
C PHE A 52 11.73 -6.48 13.01
N LYS A 53 12.25 -5.31 13.34
CA LYS A 53 11.52 -4.28 14.07
C LYS A 53 10.59 -3.57 13.09
N ILE A 54 9.33 -3.94 13.11
CA ILE A 54 8.34 -3.48 12.14
C ILE A 54 7.41 -2.41 12.71
N LEU A 55 6.83 -1.63 11.80
CA LEU A 55 5.65 -0.81 12.04
C LEU A 55 4.55 -1.25 11.08
N ILE A 56 3.34 -1.45 11.57
CA ILE A 56 2.17 -1.71 10.74
C ILE A 56 1.11 -0.65 10.98
N THR A 57 0.23 -0.42 9.99
CA THR A 57 -0.95 0.43 10.17
C THR A 57 -1.81 -0.09 11.33
N GLU A 58 -2.08 0.76 12.30
CA GLU A 58 -2.95 0.43 13.43
C GLU A 58 -4.42 0.53 13.03
N GLY A 59 -5.20 -0.49 13.38
CA GLY A 59 -6.64 -0.53 13.10
C GLY A 59 -6.95 -0.25 11.62
N ASN A 60 -7.81 0.73 11.38
CA ASN A 60 -8.27 1.16 10.07
C ASN A 60 -7.72 2.54 9.64
N LEU A 61 -6.54 2.92 10.11
CA LEU A 61 -5.88 4.19 9.75
C LEU A 61 -5.33 4.15 8.30
N ASN A 62 -6.21 3.92 7.34
CA ASN A 62 -5.90 3.62 5.95
C ASN A 62 -6.37 4.71 4.95
N ASN A 63 -6.78 5.88 5.43
CA ASN A 63 -7.29 6.99 4.65
C ASN A 63 -6.33 8.20 4.63
N HIS A 64 -6.79 9.34 4.08
CA HIS A 64 -6.02 10.59 3.94
C HIS A 64 -5.49 11.20 5.25
N ILE A 65 -5.98 10.78 6.40
CA ILE A 65 -5.49 11.16 7.73
C ILE A 65 -4.65 10.03 8.31
N GLY A 66 -5.16 8.81 8.25
CA GLY A 66 -4.55 7.64 8.89
C GLY A 66 -3.21 7.24 8.30
N VAL A 67 -3.07 7.30 6.97
CA VAL A 67 -1.78 7.00 6.31
C VAL A 67 -0.71 8.01 6.70
N PRO A 68 -0.91 9.34 6.62
CA PRO A 68 0.04 10.30 7.16
C PRO A 68 0.43 10.06 8.61
N LEU A 69 -0.52 9.77 9.49
CA LEU A 69 -0.24 9.47 10.89
C LEU A 69 0.60 8.20 11.05
N THR A 70 0.33 7.17 10.26
CA THR A 70 1.12 5.93 10.23
C THR A 70 2.56 6.22 9.79
N ILE A 71 2.74 6.99 8.72
CA ILE A 71 4.08 7.38 8.23
C ILE A 71 4.86 8.15 9.30
N LEU A 72 4.23 9.09 10.01
CA LEU A 72 4.88 9.87 11.07
C LEU A 72 5.32 9.04 12.28
N LYS A 73 4.72 7.85 12.51
CA LYS A 73 5.15 6.92 13.56
C LYS A 73 6.40 6.11 13.19
N ILE A 74 6.77 6.04 11.90
CA ILE A 74 7.97 5.33 11.48
C ILE A 74 9.20 6.10 12.00
N SER A 75 10.10 5.41 12.64
CA SER A 75 11.32 6.01 13.21
C SER A 75 12.53 5.13 12.89
N LYS A 76 13.73 5.62 13.14
CA LYS A 76 15.00 4.92 12.88
C LYS A 76 15.14 3.55 13.58
N LYS A 77 14.29 3.26 14.56
CA LYS A 77 14.25 1.94 15.22
C LYS A 77 13.56 0.87 14.38
N HIS A 78 12.76 1.26 13.38
CA HIS A 78 12.05 0.32 12.51
C HIS A 78 12.92 -0.04 11.32
N GLU A 79 12.84 -1.29 10.90
CA GLU A 79 13.59 -1.85 9.76
C GLU A 79 12.71 -2.01 8.53
N ILE A 80 11.38 -2.09 8.72
CA ILE A 80 10.37 -2.21 7.66
C ILE A 80 9.03 -1.67 8.15
N ALA A 81 8.21 -1.18 7.25
CA ALA A 81 6.84 -0.79 7.56
C ALA A 81 5.84 -1.43 6.60
N VAL A 82 4.66 -1.82 7.12
CA VAL A 82 3.54 -2.34 6.33
C VAL A 82 2.37 -1.38 6.48
N VAL A 83 2.02 -0.72 5.38
CA VAL A 83 1.02 0.35 5.36
C VAL A 83 -0.20 -0.10 4.57
N GLU A 84 -1.37 -0.08 5.23
CA GLU A 84 -2.65 -0.35 4.58
C GLU A 84 -3.22 0.93 3.97
N MET A 85 -3.75 0.86 2.74
CA MET A 85 -4.48 1.95 2.09
C MET A 85 -5.87 1.54 1.65
N GLY A 86 -6.85 2.32 2.09
CA GLY A 86 -8.22 2.31 1.61
C GLY A 86 -8.43 3.35 0.50
N ALA A 87 -9.50 3.18 -0.26
CA ALA A 87 -9.96 4.17 -1.23
C ALA A 87 -11.47 4.11 -1.34
N SER A 88 -12.11 5.25 -1.53
CA SER A 88 -13.53 5.42 -1.75
C SER A 88 -13.86 6.04 -3.13
N LYS A 89 -12.91 6.67 -3.78
CA LYS A 89 -13.04 7.29 -5.11
C LYS A 89 -11.72 7.19 -5.90
N LYS A 90 -11.80 7.44 -7.19
CA LYS A 90 -10.62 7.52 -8.07
C LYS A 90 -9.67 8.62 -7.62
N GLY A 91 -8.37 8.34 -7.64
CA GLY A 91 -7.31 9.24 -7.21
C GLY A 91 -6.91 9.09 -5.75
N ASP A 92 -7.72 8.42 -4.89
CA ASP A 92 -7.39 8.26 -3.47
C ASP A 92 -6.07 7.51 -3.25
N ILE A 93 -5.85 6.42 -3.97
CA ILE A 93 -4.59 5.65 -3.84
C ILE A 93 -3.42 6.47 -4.38
N LYS A 94 -3.60 7.18 -5.50
CA LYS A 94 -2.57 8.04 -6.07
C LYS A 94 -2.08 9.09 -5.07
N GLU A 95 -2.98 9.79 -4.39
CA GLU A 95 -2.60 10.78 -3.37
C GLU A 95 -1.83 10.12 -2.20
N LEU A 96 -2.27 8.95 -1.75
CA LEU A 96 -1.66 8.25 -0.62
C LEU A 96 -0.28 7.67 -0.96
N VAL A 97 -0.06 7.14 -2.16
CA VAL A 97 1.26 6.62 -2.56
C VAL A 97 2.29 7.75 -2.72
N GLU A 98 1.85 8.94 -3.13
CA GLU A 98 2.72 10.12 -3.23
C GLU A 98 3.19 10.63 -1.86
N ILE A 99 2.46 10.32 -0.78
CA ILE A 99 2.86 10.61 0.60
C ILE A 99 3.76 9.50 1.15
N ALA A 100 3.34 8.24 0.98
CA ALA A 100 4.01 7.08 1.57
C ALA A 100 5.29 6.68 0.84
N LEU A 101 5.42 6.98 -0.45
CA LEU A 101 6.54 6.60 -1.32
C LEU A 101 6.94 5.12 -1.10
N PRO A 102 6.06 4.16 -1.39
CA PRO A 102 6.30 2.74 -1.13
C PRO A 102 7.40 2.16 -2.01
N ASN A 103 8.11 1.15 -1.48
CA ASN A 103 9.09 0.35 -2.19
C ASN A 103 8.46 -0.92 -2.79
N TYR A 104 7.44 -1.45 -2.11
CA TYR A 104 6.71 -2.66 -2.50
C TYR A 104 5.21 -2.39 -2.55
N GLY A 105 4.53 -2.97 -3.53
CA GLY A 105 3.08 -2.85 -3.68
C GLY A 105 2.39 -4.21 -3.72
N ILE A 106 1.27 -4.33 -2.98
CA ILE A 106 0.38 -5.49 -2.98
C ILE A 106 -1.04 -5.01 -3.24
N ILE A 107 -1.69 -5.61 -4.24
CA ILE A 107 -3.14 -5.54 -4.40
C ILE A 107 -3.67 -6.93 -4.05
N THR A 108 -4.46 -7.05 -2.97
CA THR A 108 -4.97 -8.35 -2.51
C THR A 108 -5.93 -8.97 -3.50
N ASN A 109 -6.87 -8.18 -3.99
CA ASN A 109 -7.83 -8.53 -5.04
C ASN A 109 -8.57 -7.29 -5.55
N ILE A 110 -9.27 -7.46 -6.68
CA ILE A 110 -10.19 -6.46 -7.24
C ILE A 110 -11.58 -7.09 -7.31
N GLY A 111 -12.51 -6.55 -6.54
CA GLY A 111 -13.89 -7.02 -6.45
C GLY A 111 -14.89 -5.87 -6.40
N LYS A 112 -16.17 -6.22 -6.32
CA LYS A 112 -17.26 -5.26 -6.18
C LYS A 112 -17.32 -4.78 -4.72
N ALA A 113 -16.85 -3.56 -4.45
CA ALA A 113 -17.03 -2.88 -3.17
C ALA A 113 -17.11 -1.37 -3.37
N HIS A 114 -17.81 -0.70 -2.48
CA HIS A 114 -17.97 0.77 -2.48
C HIS A 114 -18.48 1.34 -3.82
N LEU A 115 -19.39 0.62 -4.49
CA LEU A 115 -19.91 1.03 -5.81
C LEU A 115 -20.58 2.41 -5.78
N GLU A 116 -21.10 2.84 -4.63
CA GLU A 116 -21.67 4.18 -4.44
C GLU A 116 -20.63 5.29 -4.66
N GLY A 117 -19.39 5.07 -4.23
CA GLY A 117 -18.30 6.05 -4.41
C GLY A 117 -17.54 5.90 -5.74
N PHE A 118 -17.47 4.68 -6.27
CA PHE A 118 -16.72 4.38 -7.51
C PHE A 118 -17.59 4.36 -8.77
N GLY A 119 -18.92 4.23 -8.62
CA GLY A 119 -19.85 4.14 -9.73
C GLY A 119 -19.84 2.77 -10.45
N ASN A 120 -18.67 2.20 -10.75
CA ASN A 120 -18.55 0.92 -11.42
C ASN A 120 -17.24 0.18 -11.09
N ILE A 121 -17.17 -1.10 -11.46
CA ILE A 121 -16.02 -1.97 -11.17
C ILE A 121 -14.73 -1.53 -11.89
N ASN A 122 -14.83 -0.91 -13.06
CA ASN A 122 -13.66 -0.44 -13.79
C ASN A 122 -12.98 0.69 -13.04
N THR A 123 -13.74 1.63 -12.46
CA THR A 123 -13.21 2.69 -11.62
C THR A 123 -12.52 2.12 -10.36
N VAL A 124 -13.09 1.08 -9.74
CA VAL A 124 -12.44 0.36 -8.62
C VAL A 124 -11.09 -0.20 -9.08
N LYS A 125 -11.07 -0.88 -10.22
CA LYS A 125 -9.88 -1.47 -10.82
C LYS A 125 -8.80 -0.41 -11.10
N GLU A 126 -9.16 0.66 -11.81
CA GLU A 126 -8.25 1.77 -12.12
C GLU A 126 -7.65 2.38 -10.84
N THR A 127 -8.49 2.64 -9.83
CA THR A 127 -8.03 3.20 -8.56
C THR A 127 -7.03 2.28 -7.84
N LYS A 128 -7.26 0.96 -7.83
CA LYS A 128 -6.31 0.03 -7.21
C LYS A 128 -4.99 -0.03 -7.97
N PHE A 129 -5.05 0.03 -9.30
CA PHE A 129 -3.86 0.04 -10.14
C PHE A 129 -3.01 1.31 -10.01
N GLU A 130 -3.53 2.42 -9.48
CA GLU A 130 -2.73 3.59 -9.12
C GLU A 130 -1.51 3.23 -8.23
N LEU A 131 -1.63 2.17 -7.40
CA LEU A 131 -0.50 1.64 -6.64
C LEU A 131 0.55 1.02 -7.56
N TYR A 132 0.13 0.14 -8.49
CA TYR A 132 1.07 -0.52 -9.39
C TYR A 132 1.72 0.49 -10.35
N ASP A 133 0.96 1.47 -10.84
CA ASP A 133 1.50 2.56 -11.67
C ASP A 133 2.61 3.33 -10.96
N PHE A 134 2.40 3.64 -9.67
CA PHE A 134 3.43 4.29 -8.86
C PHE A 134 4.67 3.41 -8.71
N ILE A 135 4.50 2.14 -8.36
CA ILE A 135 5.61 1.19 -8.18
C ILE A 135 6.40 1.00 -9.49
N ILE A 136 5.70 0.86 -10.61
CA ILE A 136 6.31 0.74 -11.94
C ILE A 136 7.13 1.99 -12.27
N LYS A 137 6.55 3.17 -12.07
CA LYS A 137 7.20 4.47 -12.32
C LYS A 137 8.45 4.66 -11.46
N THR A 138 8.42 4.22 -10.22
CA THR A 138 9.54 4.39 -9.27
C THR A 138 10.54 3.23 -9.28
N LYS A 139 10.35 2.23 -10.16
CA LYS A 139 11.16 1.02 -10.26
C LYS A 139 11.21 0.23 -8.94
N GLY A 140 10.11 0.23 -8.19
CA GLY A 140 9.90 -0.62 -7.03
C GLY A 140 9.57 -2.07 -7.42
N GLU A 141 9.10 -2.85 -6.45
CA GLU A 141 8.81 -4.27 -6.63
C GLU A 141 7.33 -4.58 -6.31
N ILE A 142 6.74 -5.48 -7.05
CA ILE A 142 5.34 -5.87 -6.88
C ILE A 142 5.26 -7.30 -6.32
N ILE A 143 4.45 -7.49 -5.29
CA ILE A 143 4.09 -8.81 -4.77
C ILE A 143 2.67 -9.10 -5.26
N VAL A 144 2.49 -10.19 -6.02
CA VAL A 144 1.25 -10.43 -6.75
C VAL A 144 0.82 -11.88 -6.72
N ASN A 145 -0.49 -12.11 -6.55
CA ASN A 145 -1.10 -13.42 -6.75
C ASN A 145 -1.09 -13.78 -8.25
N LYS A 146 -0.33 -14.83 -8.61
CA LYS A 146 -0.22 -15.30 -10.00
C LYS A 146 -1.51 -15.91 -10.53
N ASP A 147 -2.36 -16.41 -9.64
CA ASP A 147 -3.64 -17.01 -10.01
C ASP A 147 -4.69 -15.94 -10.36
N ASP A 148 -4.51 -14.69 -9.93
CA ASP A 148 -5.33 -13.55 -10.34
C ASP A 148 -4.85 -12.99 -11.69
N LYS A 149 -5.55 -13.39 -12.76
CA LYS A 149 -5.22 -12.98 -14.13
C LYS A 149 -5.37 -11.48 -14.37
N VAL A 150 -6.24 -10.80 -13.61
CA VAL A 150 -6.44 -9.36 -13.74
C VAL A 150 -5.22 -8.61 -13.19
N LEU A 151 -4.67 -9.07 -12.06
CA LEU A 151 -3.52 -8.46 -11.43
C LEU A 151 -2.23 -8.76 -12.19
N ILE A 152 -1.99 -10.03 -12.53
CA ILE A 152 -0.71 -10.44 -13.14
C ILE A 152 -0.54 -9.87 -14.55
N ASN A 153 -1.62 -9.82 -15.35
CA ASN A 153 -1.57 -9.29 -16.71
C ASN A 153 -1.43 -7.77 -16.79
N TYR A 154 -1.65 -7.06 -15.68
CA TYR A 154 -1.42 -5.61 -15.63
C TYR A 154 0.06 -5.25 -15.51
N ILE A 155 0.88 -6.14 -14.96
CA ILE A 155 2.27 -5.86 -14.62
C ILE A 155 3.17 -6.15 -15.84
N PRO A 156 3.91 -5.16 -16.37
CA PRO A 156 4.84 -5.38 -17.46
C PRO A 156 5.91 -6.43 -17.11
N GLU A 157 6.42 -7.13 -18.14
CA GLU A 157 7.39 -8.22 -17.93
C GLU A 157 8.71 -7.74 -17.31
N ASN A 158 9.15 -6.55 -17.66
CA ASN A 158 10.39 -5.94 -17.18
C ASN A 158 10.34 -5.42 -15.73
N ILE A 159 9.17 -5.49 -15.07
CA ILE A 159 9.02 -5.07 -13.67
C ILE A 159 9.38 -6.23 -12.75
N LYS A 160 10.22 -5.94 -11.75
CA LYS A 160 10.55 -6.90 -10.72
C LYS A 160 9.32 -7.25 -9.90
N LYS A 161 8.95 -8.53 -9.93
CA LYS A 161 7.76 -9.04 -9.27
C LYS A 161 8.05 -10.34 -8.52
N HIS A 162 7.44 -10.48 -7.37
CA HIS A 162 7.42 -11.68 -6.55
C HIS A 162 6.03 -12.29 -6.64
N THR A 163 5.94 -13.48 -7.17
CA THR A 163 4.65 -14.15 -7.38
C THR A 163 4.39 -15.20 -6.30
N TYR A 164 3.16 -15.24 -5.83
CA TYR A 164 2.64 -16.33 -5.01
C TYR A 164 1.38 -16.91 -5.65
N GLY A 165 1.05 -18.16 -5.34
CA GLY A 165 -0.12 -18.82 -5.91
C GLY A 165 -0.11 -20.32 -5.68
N LEU A 166 -1.09 -21.02 -6.25
CA LEU A 166 -1.22 -22.48 -6.10
C LEU A 166 -0.22 -23.25 -6.98
N LYS A 167 0.10 -22.73 -8.18
CA LYS A 167 1.00 -23.39 -9.12
C LYS A 167 1.87 -22.38 -9.88
N ASN A 168 3.09 -22.79 -10.25
CA ASN A 168 3.98 -22.02 -11.14
C ASN A 168 4.29 -20.59 -10.66
N ALA A 169 4.32 -20.33 -9.37
CA ALA A 169 4.71 -19.05 -8.76
C ALA A 169 6.08 -19.19 -8.06
N ASN A 170 6.69 -18.05 -7.66
CA ASN A 170 7.94 -18.08 -6.88
C ASN A 170 7.73 -18.76 -5.52
N ILE A 171 6.56 -18.55 -4.92
CA ILE A 171 6.13 -19.18 -3.69
C ILE A 171 4.80 -19.88 -3.97
N THR A 172 4.73 -21.18 -3.72
CA THR A 172 3.50 -21.97 -3.89
C THR A 172 3.03 -22.48 -2.54
N GLY A 173 1.72 -22.57 -2.37
CA GLY A 173 1.05 -23.17 -1.22
C GLY A 173 -0.06 -24.10 -1.69
N GLU A 174 -0.29 -25.18 -0.94
CA GLU A 174 -1.45 -26.07 -1.10
C GLU A 174 -2.56 -25.62 -0.14
N VAL A 175 -3.82 -25.74 -0.58
CA VAL A 175 -5.01 -25.42 0.22
C VAL A 175 -5.74 -26.73 0.55
#